data_c0a94ba0e49ddffaa26ebd80caf3dbc4
#
_entry.id   c0a94ba0e49ddffaa26ebd80caf3dbc4
#
_cell.length_a   1.000
_cell.length_b   1.000
_cell.length_c   1.000
_cell.angle_alpha   90.00
_cell.angle_beta   90.00
_cell.angle_gamma   90.00
#
_symmetry.space_group_name_H-M   'P 1'
#
loop_
_entity.id
_entity.type
_entity.pdbx_description
1 polymer ?
#
loop_
_entity_poly.entity_id
_entity_poly.type
_entity_poly.pdbx_seq_one_letter_code
_entity_poly.pdbx_strand_id
1 'polypeptide(L)'
;HCRMDKSRLPSPIALTINQYPIQNLTQSQSLRDMMVEISLFFEKHSSATIIAHNASFDFNFAHSHYFQTLATDDWYQWKHNNNVICSLELLRAIYLFKEKLTTIEIPNSRFAYPQFGLEGVSKKNGIFYQSHEAEGDVKSLRDLYGLMMNEAPDIVSLAHSCANKQEAKR
;
A
#
# COMPACT_ATOMS: atom_id res chain seq x y z
N HIS A 1 7.93 10.09 9.04
CA HIS A 1 9.31 9.60 9.19
C HIS A 1 9.65 9.41 10.66
N CYS A 2 10.31 8.29 11.00
CA CYS A 2 10.78 8.06 12.37
C CYS A 2 12.30 8.27 12.46
N ARG A 3 12.75 8.61 13.67
CA ARG A 3 14.17 8.72 13.98
C ARG A 3 14.82 7.34 13.90
N MET A 4 15.96 7.29 13.22
CA MET A 4 16.75 6.08 13.12
C MET A 4 17.39 5.75 14.49
N ASP A 5 17.43 4.47 14.83
CA ASP A 5 18.19 4.00 15.99
C ASP A 5 19.67 4.31 15.79
N LYS A 6 20.31 4.90 16.83
CA LYS A 6 21.73 5.28 16.80
C LYS A 6 22.67 4.06 16.62
N SER A 7 22.19 2.87 16.91
CA SER A 7 22.93 1.61 16.74
C SER A 7 22.88 1.04 15.32
N ARG A 8 22.04 1.61 14.43
CA ARG A 8 21.85 1.12 13.06
C ARG A 8 22.30 2.16 12.06
N LEU A 9 23.11 1.74 11.09
CA LEU A 9 23.45 2.56 9.94
C LEU A 9 22.40 2.34 8.84
N PRO A 10 21.92 3.40 8.18
CA PRO A 10 21.03 3.26 7.03
C PRO A 10 21.78 2.57 5.89
N SER A 11 21.08 1.74 5.13
CA SER A 11 21.63 1.19 3.90
C SER A 11 21.99 2.31 2.93
N PRO A 12 23.25 2.39 2.43
CA PRO A 12 23.64 3.40 1.44
C PRO A 12 22.76 3.35 0.18
N ILE A 13 22.36 2.16 -0.24
CA ILE A 13 21.46 1.96 -1.39
C ILE A 13 20.11 2.58 -1.12
N ALA A 14 19.53 2.34 0.08
CA ALA A 14 18.22 2.92 0.43
C ALA A 14 18.27 4.45 0.48
N LEU A 15 19.35 5.04 1.00
CA LEU A 15 19.56 6.49 1.01
C LEU A 15 19.65 7.07 -0.41
N THR A 16 20.31 6.37 -1.32
CA THR A 16 20.46 6.80 -2.72
C THR A 16 19.10 6.73 -3.46
N ILE A 17 18.34 5.66 -3.23
CA ILE A 17 17.04 5.46 -3.88
C ILE A 17 16.02 6.48 -3.36
N ASN A 18 15.92 6.64 -2.04
CA ASN A 18 14.90 7.49 -1.42
C ASN A 18 15.28 8.97 -1.40
N GLN A 19 16.54 9.32 -1.70
CA GLN A 19 17.08 10.70 -1.69
C GLN A 19 16.74 11.49 -0.41
N TYR A 20 16.53 10.79 0.71
CA TYR A 20 16.09 11.38 1.97
C TYR A 20 17.30 11.93 2.75
N PRO A 21 17.29 13.20 3.17
CA PRO A 21 18.41 13.80 3.89
C PRO A 21 18.66 13.09 5.23
N ILE A 22 19.90 12.67 5.48
CA ILE A 22 20.27 11.97 6.73
C ILE A 22 19.96 12.81 7.97
N GLN A 23 20.09 14.14 7.89
CA GLN A 23 19.77 15.05 8.99
C GLN A 23 18.31 14.87 9.47
N ASN A 24 17.38 14.63 8.55
CA ASN A 24 15.97 14.44 8.89
C ASN A 24 15.75 13.13 9.67
N LEU A 25 16.56 12.10 9.43
CA LEU A 25 16.50 10.83 10.16
C LEU A 25 16.91 10.97 11.63
N THR A 26 17.71 11.96 11.98
CA THR A 26 18.18 12.18 13.35
C THR A 26 17.22 13.10 14.15
N GLN A 27 16.44 13.94 13.47
CA GLN A 27 15.54 14.92 14.07
C GLN A 27 14.09 14.47 14.13
N SER A 28 13.77 13.34 13.48
CA SER A 28 12.41 12.79 13.46
C SER A 28 12.01 12.21 14.82
N GLN A 29 10.71 11.99 15.02
CA GLN A 29 10.16 11.36 16.21
C GLN A 29 10.66 9.91 16.41
N SER A 30 10.51 9.37 17.61
CA SER A 30 10.88 7.98 17.87
C SER A 30 9.99 7.01 17.09
N LEU A 31 10.51 5.80 16.82
CA LEU A 31 9.70 4.76 16.18
C LEU A 31 8.44 4.45 16.98
N ARG A 32 8.54 4.43 18.32
CA ARG A 32 7.39 4.19 19.20
C ARG A 32 6.32 5.26 19.04
N ASP A 33 6.71 6.55 19.09
CA ASP A 33 5.76 7.66 18.97
C ASP A 33 5.08 7.63 17.60
N MET A 34 5.82 7.33 16.53
CA MET A 34 5.26 7.15 15.20
C MET A 34 4.25 5.99 15.15
N MET A 35 4.53 4.85 15.79
CA MET A 35 3.60 3.73 15.80
C MET A 35 2.33 4.03 16.60
N VAL A 36 2.44 4.79 17.69
CA VAL A 36 1.26 5.30 18.44
C VAL A 36 0.43 6.23 17.55
N GLU A 37 1.05 7.16 16.85
CA GLU A 37 0.36 8.08 15.94
C GLU A 37 -0.38 7.33 14.82
N ILE A 38 0.26 6.31 14.22
CA ILE A 38 -0.36 5.45 13.21
C ILE A 38 -1.58 4.72 13.79
N SER A 39 -1.48 4.20 15.01
CA SER A 39 -2.59 3.54 15.69
C SER A 39 -3.77 4.48 15.90
N LEU A 40 -3.52 5.69 16.40
CA LEU A 40 -4.56 6.72 16.58
C LEU A 40 -5.20 7.14 15.24
N PHE A 41 -4.42 7.16 14.16
CA PHE A 41 -4.95 7.41 12.83
C PHE A 41 -5.95 6.33 12.40
N PHE A 42 -5.62 5.04 12.58
CA PHE A 42 -6.53 3.94 12.26
C PHE A 42 -7.76 3.90 13.18
N GLU A 43 -7.61 4.26 14.45
CA GLU A 43 -8.73 4.40 15.38
C GLU A 43 -9.71 5.48 14.91
N LYS A 44 -9.20 6.65 14.53
CA LYS A 44 -9.99 7.77 14.00
C LYS A 44 -10.73 7.38 12.71
N HIS A 45 -10.15 6.49 11.90
CA HIS A 45 -10.70 6.02 10.63
C HIS A 45 -11.18 4.56 10.74
N SER A 46 -11.87 4.22 11.84
CA SER A 46 -12.45 2.90 12.04
C SER A 46 -13.49 2.56 10.97
N SER A 47 -13.62 1.27 10.65
CA SER A 47 -14.53 0.74 9.63
C SER A 47 -14.22 1.24 8.20
N ALA A 48 -12.99 1.67 7.96
CA ALA A 48 -12.51 2.06 6.63
C ALA A 48 -12.04 0.85 5.82
N THR A 49 -12.03 1.00 4.50
CA THR A 49 -11.32 0.07 3.61
C THR A 49 -9.96 0.66 3.23
N ILE A 50 -8.91 -0.03 3.60
CA ILE A 50 -7.53 0.36 3.33
C ILE A 50 -7.12 -0.25 2.00
N ILE A 51 -6.68 0.58 1.06
CA ILE A 51 -6.15 0.13 -0.22
C ILE A 51 -4.62 0.24 -0.17
N ALA A 52 -3.93 -0.86 -0.44
CA ALA A 52 -2.48 -0.88 -0.52
C ALA A 52 -2.00 -1.70 -1.72
N HIS A 53 -0.87 -1.32 -2.32
CA HIS A 53 -0.28 -2.08 -3.42
C HIS A 53 0.77 -3.05 -2.87
N ASN A 54 0.54 -4.36 -3.05
CA ASN A 54 1.29 -5.40 -2.35
C ASN A 54 1.12 -5.33 -0.82
N ALA A 55 -0.13 -5.24 -0.39
CA ALA A 55 -0.54 -4.96 0.99
C ALA A 55 0.17 -5.81 2.06
N SER A 56 0.50 -7.07 1.76
CA SER A 56 1.20 -7.96 2.69
C SER A 56 2.57 -7.41 3.11
N PHE A 57 3.26 -6.70 2.23
CA PHE A 57 4.55 -6.08 2.54
C PHE A 57 4.39 -4.99 3.60
N ASP A 58 3.49 -4.04 3.37
CA ASP A 58 3.27 -2.90 4.28
C ASP A 58 2.77 -3.37 5.64
N PHE A 59 1.87 -4.34 5.64
CA PHE A 59 1.29 -4.85 6.87
C PHE A 59 2.26 -5.69 7.70
N ASN A 60 3.09 -6.52 7.09
CA ASN A 60 4.14 -7.25 7.78
C ASN A 60 5.20 -6.29 8.36
N PHE A 61 5.53 -5.24 7.63
CA PHE A 61 6.44 -4.21 8.10
C PHE A 61 5.86 -3.49 9.32
N ALA A 62 4.63 -2.98 9.23
CA ALA A 62 3.96 -2.31 10.34
C ALA A 62 3.82 -3.23 11.55
N HIS A 63 3.39 -4.50 11.36
CA HIS A 63 3.27 -5.47 12.43
C HIS A 63 4.59 -5.69 13.18
N SER A 64 5.69 -5.88 12.46
CA SER A 64 7.00 -6.04 13.08
C SER A 64 7.36 -4.85 13.98
N HIS A 65 7.05 -3.62 13.54
CA HIS A 65 7.34 -2.41 14.29
C HIS A 65 6.40 -2.20 15.48
N TYR A 66 5.14 -2.56 15.39
CA TYR A 66 4.22 -2.61 16.53
C TYR A 66 4.76 -3.55 17.62
N PHE A 67 5.17 -4.74 17.23
CA PHE A 67 5.71 -5.73 18.15
C PHE A 67 7.02 -5.27 18.80
N GLN A 68 7.93 -4.70 18.04
CA GLN A 68 9.23 -4.19 18.54
C GLN A 68 9.08 -3.02 19.51
N THR A 69 8.08 -2.17 19.31
CA THR A 69 7.92 -0.94 20.10
C THR A 69 6.98 -1.10 21.28
N LEU A 70 6.19 -2.18 21.34
CA LEU A 70 5.10 -2.37 22.30
C LEU A 70 4.24 -1.09 22.41
N ALA A 71 4.03 -0.42 21.27
CA ALA A 71 3.34 0.86 21.24
C ALA A 71 1.85 0.71 21.57
N THR A 72 1.27 -0.41 21.19
CA THR A 72 -0.13 -0.74 21.40
C THR A 72 -0.31 -2.25 21.25
N ASP A 73 -1.31 -2.80 21.95
CA ASP A 73 -1.73 -4.21 21.82
C ASP A 73 -2.60 -4.43 20.60
N ASP A 74 -2.96 -3.34 19.91
CA ASP A 74 -4.03 -3.30 18.93
C ASP A 74 -3.48 -3.16 17.53
N TRP A 75 -3.72 -4.17 16.79
CA TRP A 75 -3.48 -4.22 15.39
C TRP A 75 -4.62 -3.49 14.63
N TYR A 76 -4.26 -2.50 13.80
CA TYR A 76 -5.18 -1.62 13.04
C TYR A 76 -6.38 -2.32 12.39
N GLN A 77 -6.21 -3.59 11.99
CA GLN A 77 -7.21 -4.35 11.25
C GLN A 77 -8.29 -4.96 12.15
N TRP A 78 -7.89 -5.48 13.31
CA TRP A 78 -8.78 -6.27 14.16
C TRP A 78 -9.63 -5.43 15.10
N LYS A 79 -9.04 -4.41 15.69
CA LYS A 79 -9.72 -3.59 16.70
C LYS A 79 -10.65 -2.56 16.07
N HIS A 80 -10.25 -1.98 14.94
CA HIS A 80 -10.98 -0.86 14.34
C HIS A 80 -11.92 -1.30 13.21
N ASN A 81 -12.13 -2.60 13.03
CA ASN A 81 -13.02 -3.16 12.00
C ASN A 81 -12.69 -2.64 10.58
N ASN A 82 -11.42 -2.40 10.31
CA ASN A 82 -10.95 -2.00 9.00
C ASN A 82 -10.84 -3.20 8.05
N ASN A 83 -11.17 -2.99 6.80
CA ASN A 83 -10.96 -3.94 5.72
C ASN A 83 -9.70 -3.59 4.94
N VAL A 84 -9.13 -4.58 4.23
CA VAL A 84 -7.95 -4.37 3.38
C VAL A 84 -8.20 -4.94 2.00
N ILE A 85 -7.90 -4.15 0.98
CA ILE A 85 -7.88 -4.58 -0.41
C ILE A 85 -6.45 -4.40 -0.94
N CYS A 86 -5.87 -5.47 -1.46
CA CYS A 86 -4.59 -5.43 -2.15
C CYS A 86 -4.83 -5.07 -3.63
N SER A 87 -4.42 -3.88 -4.04
CA SER A 87 -4.61 -3.43 -5.43
C SER A 87 -3.78 -4.24 -6.44
N LEU A 88 -2.68 -4.86 -6.02
CA LEU A 88 -1.90 -5.79 -6.84
C LEU A 88 -2.73 -7.05 -7.20
N GLU A 89 -3.40 -7.64 -6.21
CA GLU A 89 -4.26 -8.81 -6.43
C GLU A 89 -5.51 -8.44 -7.22
N LEU A 90 -6.05 -7.25 -6.98
CA LEU A 90 -7.17 -6.71 -7.74
C LEU A 90 -6.80 -6.52 -9.23
N LEU A 91 -5.62 -5.97 -9.54
CA LEU A 91 -5.11 -5.87 -10.91
C LEU A 91 -4.95 -7.23 -11.57
N ARG A 92 -4.43 -8.22 -10.84
CA ARG A 92 -4.31 -9.60 -11.35
C ARG A 92 -5.68 -10.19 -11.68
N ALA A 93 -6.67 -9.97 -10.80
CA ALA A 93 -8.04 -10.42 -11.05
C ALA A 93 -8.64 -9.72 -12.28
N ILE A 94 -8.49 -8.41 -12.41
CA ILE A 94 -8.96 -7.67 -13.60
C ILE A 94 -8.28 -8.19 -14.86
N TYR A 95 -6.98 -8.39 -14.85
CA TYR A 95 -6.23 -8.93 -15.97
C TYR A 95 -6.74 -10.31 -16.40
N LEU A 96 -7.00 -11.22 -15.44
CA LEU A 96 -7.46 -12.57 -15.73
C LEU A 96 -8.91 -12.62 -16.24
N PHE A 97 -9.80 -11.79 -15.69
CA PHE A 97 -11.23 -11.90 -15.98
C PHE A 97 -11.74 -10.87 -16.99
N LYS A 98 -11.00 -9.76 -17.20
CA LYS A 98 -11.43 -8.64 -18.03
C LYS A 98 -10.41 -8.22 -19.10
N GLU A 99 -9.35 -9.00 -19.37
CA GLU A 99 -8.24 -8.62 -20.26
C GLU A 99 -8.71 -8.00 -21.60
N LYS A 100 -9.79 -8.52 -22.16
CA LYS A 100 -10.35 -8.04 -23.44
C LYS A 100 -11.44 -6.98 -23.31
N LEU A 101 -11.86 -6.65 -22.08
CA LEU A 101 -12.99 -5.77 -21.76
C LEU A 101 -12.58 -4.52 -20.99
N THR A 102 -11.31 -4.37 -20.69
CA THR A 102 -10.77 -3.22 -19.96
C THR A 102 -9.76 -2.47 -20.81
N THR A 103 -9.67 -1.16 -20.59
CA THR A 103 -8.63 -0.30 -21.17
C THR A 103 -7.36 -0.27 -20.32
N ILE A 104 -7.35 -0.94 -19.16
CA ILE A 104 -6.18 -0.99 -18.28
C ILE A 104 -5.06 -1.78 -18.96
N GLU A 105 -3.98 -1.10 -19.28
CA GLU A 105 -2.81 -1.71 -19.88
C GLU A 105 -1.81 -2.20 -18.84
N ILE A 106 -1.44 -3.48 -18.90
CA ILE A 106 -0.41 -4.09 -18.08
C ILE A 106 0.89 -4.20 -18.87
N PRO A 107 1.99 -3.60 -18.41
CA PRO A 107 3.27 -3.72 -19.10
C PRO A 107 3.81 -5.15 -19.02
N ASN A 108 4.53 -5.56 -20.05
CA ASN A 108 5.24 -6.83 -20.08
C ASN A 108 6.71 -6.66 -19.70
N SER A 109 7.28 -7.67 -19.04
CA SER A 109 8.72 -7.77 -18.86
C SER A 109 9.42 -8.03 -20.20
N ARG A 110 10.76 -7.95 -20.21
CA ARG A 110 11.58 -8.36 -21.37
C ARG A 110 11.34 -9.83 -21.82
N PHE A 111 10.74 -10.64 -20.97
CA PHE A 111 10.41 -12.04 -21.25
C PHE A 111 8.91 -12.25 -21.57
N ALA A 112 8.20 -11.20 -21.92
CA ALA A 112 6.76 -11.19 -22.23
C ALA A 112 5.83 -11.63 -21.07
N TYR A 113 6.29 -11.56 -19.83
CA TYR A 113 5.44 -11.79 -18.66
C TYR A 113 4.82 -10.47 -18.15
N PRO A 114 3.53 -10.48 -17.78
CA PRO A 114 2.86 -9.28 -17.26
C PRO A 114 3.50 -8.81 -15.95
N GLN A 115 3.68 -7.49 -15.85
CA GLN A 115 4.29 -6.82 -14.70
C GLN A 115 3.24 -5.94 -14.01
N PHE A 116 2.90 -6.27 -12.77
CA PHE A 116 1.85 -5.59 -12.02
C PHE A 116 2.38 -4.56 -11.01
N GLY A 117 3.66 -4.18 -11.10
CA GLY A 117 4.24 -3.15 -10.23
C GLY A 117 3.59 -1.78 -10.45
N LEU A 118 3.34 -1.05 -9.35
CA LEU A 118 2.62 0.24 -9.37
C LEU A 118 3.21 1.23 -10.39
N GLU A 119 4.53 1.40 -10.38
CA GLU A 119 5.22 2.30 -11.31
C GLU A 119 4.96 1.95 -12.78
N GLY A 120 5.17 0.67 -13.14
CA GLY A 120 5.03 0.23 -14.52
C GLY A 120 3.60 0.36 -15.02
N VAL A 121 2.62 -0.06 -14.21
CA VAL A 121 1.21 0.03 -14.56
C VAL A 121 0.75 1.47 -14.62
N SER A 122 1.12 2.32 -13.67
CA SER A 122 0.78 3.75 -13.67
C SER A 122 1.29 4.45 -14.92
N LYS A 123 2.56 4.28 -15.23
CA LYS A 123 3.16 4.88 -16.46
C LYS A 123 2.48 4.41 -17.74
N LYS A 124 2.17 3.12 -17.83
CA LYS A 124 1.53 2.54 -19.01
C LYS A 124 0.13 3.10 -19.25
N ASN A 125 -0.58 3.46 -18.17
CA ASN A 125 -1.94 4.01 -18.21
C ASN A 125 -1.99 5.55 -18.12
N GLY A 126 -0.87 6.23 -18.34
CA GLY A 126 -0.83 7.70 -18.34
C GLY A 126 -1.02 8.35 -16.97
N ILE A 127 -0.90 7.57 -15.88
CA ILE A 127 -0.97 8.07 -14.51
C ILE A 127 0.39 8.63 -14.13
N PHE A 128 0.39 9.88 -13.63
CA PHE A 128 1.62 10.50 -13.15
C PHE A 128 2.20 9.70 -11.99
N TYR A 129 3.45 9.30 -12.12
CA TYR A 129 4.20 8.56 -11.10
C TYR A 129 5.50 9.28 -10.78
N GLN A 130 5.63 9.74 -9.53
CA GLN A 130 6.87 10.25 -8.99
C GLN A 130 7.54 9.14 -8.18
N SER A 131 8.61 8.58 -8.72
CA SER A 131 9.25 7.40 -8.14
C SER A 131 9.83 7.65 -6.76
N HIS A 132 9.61 6.69 -5.87
CA HIS A 132 10.23 6.58 -4.55
C HIS A 132 9.89 7.71 -3.55
N GLU A 133 8.86 8.48 -3.80
CA GLU A 133 8.24 9.35 -2.81
C GLU A 133 6.94 8.72 -2.32
N ALA A 134 6.80 8.52 -1.01
CA ALA A 134 5.62 7.89 -0.43
C ALA A 134 4.29 8.61 -0.81
N GLU A 135 4.33 9.93 -0.91
CA GLU A 135 3.17 10.72 -1.35
C GLU A 135 2.85 10.49 -2.84
N GLY A 136 3.89 10.38 -3.68
CA GLY A 136 3.76 10.06 -5.10
C GLY A 136 3.14 8.69 -5.32
N ASP A 137 3.59 7.68 -4.57
CA ASP A 137 3.06 6.33 -4.62
C ASP A 137 1.58 6.28 -4.20
N VAL A 138 1.19 6.99 -3.15
CA VAL A 138 -0.21 7.08 -2.69
C VAL A 138 -1.09 7.77 -3.73
N LYS A 139 -0.63 8.86 -4.35
CA LYS A 139 -1.38 9.54 -5.42
C LYS A 139 -1.58 8.63 -6.63
N SER A 140 -0.51 7.97 -7.06
CA SER A 140 -0.55 7.03 -8.19
C SER A 140 -1.48 5.85 -7.91
N LEU A 141 -1.43 5.31 -6.69
CA LEU A 141 -2.32 4.23 -6.25
C LEU A 141 -3.78 4.68 -6.26
N ARG A 142 -4.08 5.88 -5.76
CA ARG A 142 -5.43 6.45 -5.76
C ARG A 142 -5.99 6.56 -7.19
N ASP A 143 -5.18 7.09 -8.10
CA ASP A 143 -5.60 7.32 -9.49
C ASP A 143 -5.75 5.99 -10.24
N LEU A 144 -4.84 5.03 -10.00
CA LEU A 144 -4.96 3.67 -10.53
C LEU A 144 -6.20 2.94 -10.00
N TYR A 145 -6.49 3.08 -8.70
CA TYR A 145 -7.69 2.49 -8.11
C TYR A 145 -8.97 3.12 -8.69
N GLY A 146 -8.97 4.44 -8.92
CA GLY A 146 -10.05 5.12 -9.64
C GLY A 146 -10.28 4.56 -11.04
N LEU A 147 -9.19 4.29 -11.77
CA LEU A 147 -9.28 3.64 -13.08
C LEU A 147 -9.88 2.23 -12.99
N MET A 148 -9.46 1.43 -12.01
CA MET A 148 -10.03 0.09 -11.79
C MET A 148 -11.53 0.15 -11.47
N MET A 149 -11.96 1.11 -10.65
CA MET A 149 -13.38 1.32 -10.33
C MET A 149 -14.22 1.65 -11.57
N ASN A 150 -13.67 2.40 -12.51
CA ASN A 150 -14.36 2.78 -13.75
C ASN A 150 -14.41 1.61 -14.76
N GLU A 151 -13.30 0.89 -14.91
CA GLU A 151 -13.15 -0.12 -15.96
C GLU A 151 -13.68 -1.52 -15.56
N ALA A 152 -13.64 -1.85 -14.26
CA ALA A 152 -14.05 -3.15 -13.74
C ALA A 152 -14.82 -3.04 -12.42
N PRO A 153 -15.93 -2.27 -12.37
CA PRO A 153 -16.69 -2.02 -11.14
C PRO A 153 -17.22 -3.29 -10.48
N ASP A 154 -17.55 -4.30 -11.26
CA ASP A 154 -18.02 -5.61 -10.79
C ASP A 154 -16.93 -6.35 -10.00
N ILE A 155 -15.70 -6.38 -10.50
CA ILE A 155 -14.57 -7.02 -9.80
C ILE A 155 -14.19 -6.22 -8.56
N VAL A 156 -14.19 -4.89 -8.64
CA VAL A 156 -13.91 -4.03 -7.49
C VAL A 156 -14.98 -4.22 -6.40
N SER A 157 -16.25 -4.26 -6.77
CA SER A 157 -17.36 -4.50 -5.83
C SER A 157 -17.22 -5.87 -5.16
N LEU A 158 -16.89 -6.91 -5.93
CA LEU A 158 -16.63 -8.24 -5.38
C LEU A 158 -15.45 -8.23 -4.39
N ALA A 159 -14.37 -7.51 -4.70
CA ALA A 159 -13.23 -7.38 -3.79
C ALA A 159 -13.63 -6.70 -2.47
N HIS A 160 -14.49 -5.67 -2.50
CA HIS A 160 -15.02 -5.05 -1.29
C HIS A 160 -15.86 -6.03 -0.45
N SER A 161 -16.75 -6.79 -1.09
CA SER A 161 -17.57 -7.80 -0.40
C SER A 161 -16.69 -8.90 0.21
N CYS A 162 -15.65 -9.36 -0.50
CA CYS A 162 -14.71 -10.35 0.02
C CYS A 162 -13.81 -9.82 1.16
N ALA A 163 -13.50 -8.53 1.17
CA ALA A 163 -12.71 -7.91 2.23
C ALA A 163 -13.47 -7.81 3.55
N ASN A 164 -14.81 -7.78 3.50
CA ASN A 164 -15.67 -7.80 4.66
C ASN A 164 -15.93 -9.25 5.12
N LYS A 165 -15.38 -9.65 6.28
CA LYS A 165 -15.54 -11.01 6.81
C LYS A 165 -16.98 -11.44 7.05
N GLN A 166 -17.89 -10.51 7.30
CA GLN A 166 -19.32 -10.83 7.52
C GLN A 166 -20.02 -11.11 6.20
N GLU A 167 -19.67 -10.39 5.13
CA GLU A 167 -20.23 -10.59 3.80
C GLU A 167 -19.63 -11.80 3.08
N ALA A 168 -18.33 -12.04 3.24
CA ALA A 168 -17.62 -13.17 2.63
C ALA A 168 -18.11 -14.56 3.13
N LYS A 169 -18.89 -14.61 4.21
CA LYS A 169 -19.49 -15.85 4.75
C LYS A 169 -20.90 -16.15 4.20
N ARG A 170 -21.48 -15.26 3.41
CA ARG A 170 -22.77 -15.42 2.74
C ARG A 170 -22.59 -15.94 1.32
#